data_fdc268b303d9895f5f9135ee1263e299
#
_entry.id   fdc268b303d9895f5f9135ee1263e299
#
_cell.length_a   1.000
_cell.length_b   1.000
_cell.length_c   1.000
_cell.angle_alpha   90.00
_cell.angle_beta   90.00
_cell.angle_gamma   90.00
#
_symmetry.space_group_name_H-M   'P 1'
#
loop_
_entity.id
_entity.type
_entity.pdbx_description
1 polymer ?
#
loop_
_entity_poly.entity_id
_entity_poly.type
_entity_poly.pdbx_seq_one_letter_code
_entity_poly.pdbx_strand_id
1 'polypeptide(L)'
;MNNKSNVSQFLTLCRKGEKLVTKIWTDTAIAAIVPKNKRFTKQIDTNLFIYIEPTGSKVWRVRYTPAAGQKQKMKKIGIFEPNKQGHMTLVAAKEQAALIRGAVREEKSIEQVTKTFRDIAEEWLEDYTGARRNSTVESTEYRYKNYIEKAPFYTKRIANVTKLEIRDELRKIRNKPQTARKVHSIYNMIFRYAIGSGYLDAVNPVPEFRYVFDKPMNETPRAAVTDDPGRFGNIVLRVRTQYETGDNGAGLLLFLAYCFTRPGEARLLQWHNVIWKDGVIKLLAEQTKTKEPLIIPMSRQVQELLERQKKRRSTSILPNDYIFFSSQRGPKYAMSDAMPTCKLTQLGIPRAEQSAHGFRSCASTYLREYLNADDNLVEMQLNHVIGTEVARIYNKSTKLQQRKEMMQSWADWVDIQVNNALDSLEA
;
A
#
# COMPACT_ATOMS: atom_id res chain seq x y z
N MET A 1 23.54 22.95 -58.37
CA MET A 1 22.52 22.31 -59.25
C MET A 1 21.29 22.01 -58.41
N ASN A 2 20.31 22.79 -58.60
CA ASN A 2 18.87 22.68 -58.47
C ASN A 2 18.27 21.41 -57.90
N ASN A 3 17.49 21.57 -56.81
CA ASN A 3 16.21 20.91 -56.71
C ASN A 3 15.18 21.82 -56.00
N LYS A 4 14.61 22.72 -56.77
CA LYS A 4 13.32 23.36 -56.53
C LYS A 4 12.31 22.56 -57.34
N SER A 5 11.49 21.75 -56.70
CA SER A 5 10.19 21.30 -57.23
C SER A 5 9.53 20.38 -56.23
N ASN A 6 8.56 20.89 -55.47
CA ASN A 6 7.32 20.20 -55.03
C ASN A 6 6.49 21.09 -54.10
N VAL A 7 6.20 22.32 -54.51
CA VAL A 7 5.23 23.22 -53.82
C VAL A 7 4.14 23.69 -54.81
N SER A 8 3.86 22.93 -55.84
CA SER A 8 2.90 23.38 -56.85
C SER A 8 1.86 22.35 -57.30
N GLN A 9 1.17 21.69 -56.34
CA GLN A 9 0.03 20.84 -56.68
C GLN A 9 -1.17 20.90 -55.73
N PHE A 10 -1.44 22.03 -55.07
CA PHE A 10 -2.72 22.25 -54.36
C PHE A 10 -3.29 23.64 -54.60
N LEU A 11 -3.25 24.08 -55.85
CA LEU A 11 -3.89 25.33 -56.29
C LEU A 11 -4.70 25.04 -57.55
N THR A 12 -5.91 24.47 -57.40
CA THR A 12 -6.97 24.65 -58.40
C THR A 12 -8.30 24.20 -57.80
N LEU A 13 -9.05 25.17 -57.36
CA LEU A 13 -10.51 25.28 -57.37
C LEU A 13 -10.96 26.44 -56.45
N CYS A 14 -10.65 27.68 -56.89
CA CYS A 14 -11.36 28.83 -56.37
C CYS A 14 -12.31 29.35 -57.47
N ARG A 15 -13.61 29.18 -57.26
CA ARG A 15 -14.65 29.99 -57.88
C ARG A 15 -15.16 31.03 -56.87
N LYS A 16 -15.01 32.30 -57.30
CA LYS A 16 -15.55 33.53 -56.67
C LYS A 16 -14.94 33.98 -55.32
N GLY A 17 -13.97 34.86 -55.41
CA GLY A 17 -13.94 36.21 -54.83
C GLY A 17 -13.94 36.38 -53.32
N GLU A 18 -13.53 35.45 -52.47
CA GLU A 18 -13.24 35.70 -51.05
C GLU A 18 -11.85 35.27 -50.71
N LYS A 19 -10.97 36.20 -50.34
CA LYS A 19 -9.68 35.94 -49.76
C LYS A 19 -9.89 35.18 -48.43
N LEU A 20 -9.78 33.87 -48.43
CA LEU A 20 -9.62 33.08 -47.24
C LEU A 20 -8.29 33.43 -46.59
N VAL A 21 -8.24 34.50 -45.82
CA VAL A 21 -7.18 34.72 -44.83
C VAL A 21 -7.35 33.65 -43.78
N THR A 22 -6.64 32.54 -43.92
CA THR A 22 -6.54 31.54 -42.87
C THR A 22 -5.91 32.19 -41.66
N LYS A 23 -6.74 32.62 -40.71
CA LYS A 23 -6.30 33.24 -39.47
C LYS A 23 -5.46 32.23 -38.70
N ILE A 24 -4.14 32.49 -38.64
CA ILE A 24 -3.25 31.65 -37.81
C ILE A 24 -3.58 31.94 -36.36
N TRP A 25 -4.08 30.92 -35.68
CA TRP A 25 -4.38 30.98 -34.24
C TRP A 25 -3.09 30.73 -33.46
N THR A 26 -2.88 31.51 -32.41
CA THR A 26 -1.82 31.35 -31.39
C THR A 26 -2.46 31.43 -30.01
N ASP A 27 -1.77 30.96 -28.96
CA ASP A 27 -2.22 31.09 -27.58
C ASP A 27 -2.47 32.55 -27.21
N THR A 28 -1.61 33.47 -27.67
CA THR A 28 -1.77 34.92 -27.48
C THR A 28 -3.03 35.45 -28.15
N ALA A 29 -3.35 35.01 -29.36
CA ALA A 29 -4.56 35.42 -30.08
C ALA A 29 -5.81 34.89 -29.42
N ILE A 30 -5.75 33.70 -28.81
CA ILE A 30 -6.85 33.08 -28.03
C ILE A 30 -7.02 33.82 -26.72
N ALA A 31 -5.94 34.16 -26.02
CA ALA A 31 -5.99 34.92 -24.76
C ALA A 31 -6.68 36.28 -24.98
N ALA A 32 -6.40 36.95 -26.08
CA ALA A 32 -6.93 38.27 -26.45
C ALA A 32 -8.44 38.26 -26.83
N ILE A 33 -9.11 37.12 -26.92
CA ILE A 33 -10.53 37.08 -27.25
C ILE A 33 -11.32 37.66 -26.07
N VAL A 34 -12.02 38.77 -26.31
CA VAL A 34 -12.89 39.46 -25.33
C VAL A 34 -14.23 38.71 -25.23
N PRO A 35 -14.71 38.42 -24.01
CA PRO A 35 -16.02 37.82 -23.80
C PRO A 35 -17.16 38.77 -24.20
N LYS A 36 -18.33 38.23 -24.51
CA LYS A 36 -19.54 38.98 -24.84
C LYS A 36 -20.63 38.63 -23.84
N ASN A 37 -21.74 39.38 -23.83
CA ASN A 37 -22.91 39.16 -22.95
C ASN A 37 -23.57 37.79 -23.16
N LYS A 38 -23.31 37.11 -24.27
CA LYS A 38 -23.79 35.75 -24.57
C LYS A 38 -22.62 34.88 -24.97
N ARG A 39 -22.71 33.58 -24.62
CA ARG A 39 -21.74 32.56 -25.08
C ARG A 39 -21.64 32.60 -26.61
N PHE A 40 -20.40 32.54 -27.09
CA PHE A 40 -20.12 32.35 -28.52
C PHE A 40 -18.96 31.37 -28.75
N THR A 41 -18.88 30.90 -29.97
CA THR A 41 -17.85 29.93 -30.37
C THR A 41 -16.99 30.44 -31.51
N LYS A 42 -15.74 30.00 -31.55
CA LYS A 42 -14.87 30.14 -32.72
C LYS A 42 -14.32 28.79 -33.11
N GLN A 43 -14.35 28.50 -34.39
CA GLN A 43 -13.64 27.38 -34.97
C GLN A 43 -12.16 27.71 -35.05
N ILE A 44 -11.30 26.88 -34.50
CA ILE A 44 -9.85 27.09 -34.41
C ILE A 44 -9.13 26.21 -35.42
N ASP A 45 -9.64 24.98 -35.61
CA ASP A 45 -9.13 23.99 -36.53
C ASP A 45 -10.25 23.04 -36.97
N THR A 46 -9.94 22.08 -37.87
CA THR A 46 -10.89 21.07 -38.30
C THR A 46 -11.49 20.35 -37.07
N ASN A 47 -12.80 20.53 -36.83
CA ASN A 47 -13.56 19.98 -35.72
C ASN A 47 -13.08 20.42 -34.31
N LEU A 48 -12.16 21.38 -34.18
CA LEU A 48 -11.74 21.98 -32.92
C LEU A 48 -12.34 23.36 -32.75
N PHE A 49 -13.03 23.57 -31.64
CA PHE A 49 -13.74 24.80 -31.31
C PHE A 49 -13.30 25.30 -29.94
N ILE A 50 -13.29 26.64 -29.79
CA ILE A 50 -13.21 27.28 -28.48
C ILE A 50 -14.53 27.99 -28.18
N TYR A 51 -15.08 27.71 -27.02
CA TYR A 51 -16.29 28.31 -26.48
C TYR A 51 -15.87 29.38 -25.49
N ILE A 52 -16.38 30.59 -25.67
CA ILE A 52 -16.12 31.74 -24.79
C ILE A 52 -17.37 32.00 -24.02
N GLU A 53 -17.32 31.85 -22.71
CA GLU A 53 -18.43 32.11 -21.79
C GLU A 53 -18.50 33.60 -21.45
N PRO A 54 -19.66 34.12 -21.05
CA PRO A 54 -19.78 35.52 -20.62
C PRO A 54 -18.87 35.89 -19.45
N THR A 55 -18.53 34.89 -18.61
CA THR A 55 -17.61 35.03 -17.48
C THR A 55 -16.13 35.17 -17.90
N GLY A 56 -15.84 35.06 -19.19
CA GLY A 56 -14.47 35.07 -19.71
C GLY A 56 -13.78 33.69 -19.80
N SER A 57 -14.39 32.65 -19.23
CA SER A 57 -13.86 31.29 -19.34
C SER A 57 -13.86 30.82 -20.79
N LYS A 58 -12.76 30.18 -21.20
CA LYS A 58 -12.57 29.68 -22.56
C LYS A 58 -12.41 28.15 -22.52
N VAL A 59 -13.33 27.46 -23.20
CA VAL A 59 -13.44 25.99 -23.12
C VAL A 59 -13.18 25.36 -24.49
N TRP A 60 -12.21 24.48 -24.57
CA TRP A 60 -11.94 23.68 -25.75
C TRP A 60 -12.97 22.57 -25.93
N ARG A 61 -13.50 22.43 -27.15
CA ARG A 61 -14.42 21.35 -27.53
C ARG A 61 -14.08 20.80 -28.90
N VAL A 62 -14.26 19.48 -29.04
CA VAL A 62 -14.09 18.76 -30.30
C VAL A 62 -15.42 18.22 -30.77
N ARG A 63 -15.71 18.43 -32.04
CA ARG A 63 -16.88 17.86 -32.72
C ARG A 63 -16.48 16.53 -33.37
N TYR A 64 -17.29 15.51 -33.18
CA TYR A 64 -17.04 14.17 -33.76
C TYR A 64 -18.35 13.41 -33.97
N THR A 65 -18.31 12.42 -34.86
CA THR A 65 -19.42 11.50 -35.10
C THR A 65 -19.01 10.13 -34.53
N PRO A 66 -19.67 9.59 -33.48
CA PRO A 66 -19.20 8.38 -32.79
C PRO A 66 -19.13 7.12 -33.66
N ALA A 67 -20.10 6.95 -34.55
CA ALA A 67 -20.14 5.85 -35.51
C ALA A 67 -20.93 6.29 -36.77
N ALA A 68 -20.78 5.56 -37.85
CA ALA A 68 -21.54 5.79 -39.09
C ALA A 68 -23.05 5.81 -38.79
N GLY A 69 -23.74 6.84 -39.31
CA GLY A 69 -25.19 7.03 -39.10
C GLY A 69 -25.60 7.66 -37.77
N GLN A 70 -24.68 7.90 -36.83
CA GLN A 70 -24.99 8.58 -35.57
C GLN A 70 -24.90 10.12 -35.72
N LYS A 71 -25.63 10.82 -34.84
CA LYS A 71 -25.57 12.30 -34.78
C LYS A 71 -24.23 12.78 -34.27
N GLN A 72 -23.75 13.91 -34.82
CA GLN A 72 -22.55 14.60 -34.33
C GLN A 72 -22.66 14.97 -32.85
N LYS A 73 -21.60 14.75 -32.10
CA LYS A 73 -21.46 15.10 -30.68
C LYS A 73 -20.35 16.11 -30.48
N MET A 74 -20.43 16.85 -29.36
CA MET A 74 -19.40 17.79 -28.92
C MET A 74 -18.84 17.32 -27.59
N LYS A 75 -17.53 17.07 -27.52
CA LYS A 75 -16.84 16.70 -26.28
C LYS A 75 -16.00 17.89 -25.79
N LYS A 76 -16.14 18.24 -24.51
CA LYS A 76 -15.19 19.14 -23.82
C LYS A 76 -13.87 18.40 -23.65
N ILE A 77 -12.75 19.04 -23.99
CA ILE A 77 -11.41 18.45 -23.89
C ILE A 77 -10.46 19.19 -22.93
N GLY A 78 -10.78 20.43 -22.57
CA GLY A 78 -9.98 21.21 -21.63
C GLY A 78 -10.45 22.66 -21.53
N ILE A 79 -9.73 23.45 -20.75
CA ILE A 79 -9.94 24.88 -20.58
C ILE A 79 -8.68 25.64 -21.02
N PHE A 80 -8.87 26.83 -21.61
CA PHE A 80 -7.79 27.74 -21.92
C PHE A 80 -7.83 28.89 -20.89
N GLU A 81 -7.14 28.72 -19.77
CA GLU A 81 -7.00 29.73 -18.72
C GLU A 81 -5.54 29.71 -18.22
N PRO A 82 -4.65 30.51 -18.86
CA PRO A 82 -3.27 30.64 -18.42
C PRO A 82 -3.23 30.92 -16.91
N ASN A 83 -2.35 30.26 -16.18
CA ASN A 83 -2.19 30.34 -14.72
C ASN A 83 -3.21 29.54 -13.87
N LYS A 84 -4.12 28.78 -14.46
CA LYS A 84 -4.99 27.85 -13.70
C LYS A 84 -4.57 26.38 -13.92
N GLN A 85 -4.75 25.59 -12.90
CA GLN A 85 -4.59 24.15 -13.00
C GLN A 85 -5.54 23.57 -14.04
N GLY A 86 -5.04 22.72 -14.93
CA GLY A 86 -5.83 22.18 -16.04
C GLY A 86 -5.86 23.05 -17.29
N HIS A 87 -5.01 24.11 -17.36
CA HIS A 87 -4.83 24.89 -18.58
C HIS A 87 -4.36 23.99 -19.74
N MET A 88 -4.99 24.18 -20.91
CA MET A 88 -4.65 23.47 -22.13
C MET A 88 -4.27 24.49 -23.24
N THR A 89 -3.06 24.42 -23.73
CA THR A 89 -2.57 25.25 -24.84
C THR A 89 -3.24 24.88 -26.16
N LEU A 90 -3.14 25.72 -27.16
CA LEU A 90 -3.61 25.44 -28.51
C LEU A 90 -2.97 24.17 -29.11
N VAL A 91 -1.67 23.96 -28.88
CA VAL A 91 -0.95 22.78 -29.36
C VAL A 91 -1.55 21.52 -28.73
N ALA A 92 -1.69 21.49 -27.41
CA ALA A 92 -2.29 20.37 -26.71
C ALA A 92 -3.75 20.11 -27.14
N ALA A 93 -4.54 21.18 -27.38
CA ALA A 93 -5.91 21.04 -27.85
C ALA A 93 -5.98 20.44 -29.29
N LYS A 94 -5.06 20.82 -30.17
CA LYS A 94 -4.95 20.24 -31.53
C LYS A 94 -4.56 18.77 -31.50
N GLU A 95 -3.59 18.41 -30.68
CA GLU A 95 -3.18 17.03 -30.46
C GLU A 95 -4.35 16.17 -29.94
N GLN A 96 -5.04 16.67 -28.94
CA GLN A 96 -6.21 15.97 -28.36
C GLN A 96 -7.34 15.82 -29.39
N ALA A 97 -7.57 16.83 -30.22
CA ALA A 97 -8.56 16.76 -31.32
C ALA A 97 -8.15 15.74 -32.38
N ALA A 98 -6.88 15.68 -32.74
CA ALA A 98 -6.36 14.67 -33.68
C ALA A 98 -6.54 13.24 -33.17
N LEU A 99 -6.29 13.02 -31.87
CA LEU A 99 -6.49 11.72 -31.21
C LEU A 99 -7.96 11.26 -31.24
N ILE A 100 -8.87 12.19 -30.93
CA ILE A 100 -10.31 11.87 -30.96
C ILE A 100 -10.73 11.51 -32.39
N ARG A 101 -10.24 12.23 -33.39
CA ARG A 101 -10.51 11.89 -34.80
C ARG A 101 -9.92 10.52 -35.19
N GLY A 102 -8.70 10.24 -34.74
CA GLY A 102 -8.05 8.93 -34.94
C GLY A 102 -8.84 7.79 -34.32
N ALA A 103 -9.23 7.94 -33.05
CA ALA A 103 -10.05 6.95 -32.34
C ALA A 103 -11.37 6.66 -33.05
N VAL A 104 -12.07 7.70 -33.47
CA VAL A 104 -13.34 7.52 -34.22
C VAL A 104 -13.12 6.79 -35.53
N ARG A 105 -12.04 7.09 -36.28
CA ARG A 105 -11.72 6.40 -37.53
C ARG A 105 -11.34 4.93 -37.33
N GLU A 106 -10.70 4.62 -36.20
CA GLU A 106 -10.26 3.27 -35.83
C GLU A 106 -11.29 2.51 -35.00
N GLU A 107 -12.49 3.06 -34.86
CA GLU A 107 -13.61 2.50 -34.04
C GLU A 107 -13.24 2.25 -32.57
N LYS A 108 -12.20 2.95 -32.08
CA LYS A 108 -11.78 2.89 -30.67
C LYS A 108 -12.60 3.81 -29.79
N SER A 109 -12.79 3.45 -28.53
CA SER A 109 -13.41 4.34 -27.56
C SER A 109 -12.58 5.61 -27.35
N ILE A 110 -13.25 6.77 -27.36
CA ILE A 110 -12.58 8.05 -27.09
C ILE A 110 -11.98 8.07 -25.67
N GLU A 111 -12.59 7.35 -24.72
CA GLU A 111 -12.08 7.22 -23.36
C GLU A 111 -10.74 6.49 -23.34
N GLN A 112 -10.59 5.42 -24.10
CA GLN A 112 -9.32 4.71 -24.23
C GLN A 112 -8.16 5.61 -24.64
N VAL A 113 -8.39 6.58 -25.54
CA VAL A 113 -7.32 7.43 -26.07
C VAL A 113 -7.11 8.73 -25.29
N THR A 114 -8.04 9.12 -24.40
CA THR A 114 -8.01 10.43 -23.71
C THR A 114 -7.73 10.36 -22.22
N LYS A 115 -7.91 9.19 -21.57
CA LYS A 115 -7.70 9.04 -20.12
C LYS A 115 -6.25 9.40 -19.73
N THR A 116 -6.11 10.21 -18.69
CA THR A 116 -4.83 10.52 -18.08
C THR A 116 -4.43 9.43 -17.08
N PHE A 117 -3.16 9.41 -16.69
CA PHE A 117 -2.70 8.53 -15.61
C PHE A 117 -3.49 8.81 -14.31
N ARG A 118 -3.78 10.09 -14.02
CA ARG A 118 -4.61 10.52 -12.91
C ARG A 118 -5.97 9.83 -12.93
N ASP A 119 -6.72 9.96 -14.06
CA ASP A 119 -8.09 9.43 -14.16
C ASP A 119 -8.14 7.93 -13.85
N ILE A 120 -7.13 7.19 -14.34
CA ILE A 120 -7.03 5.74 -14.10
C ILE A 120 -6.57 5.42 -12.67
N ALA A 121 -5.65 6.21 -12.13
CA ALA A 121 -5.12 5.99 -10.80
C ALA A 121 -6.17 6.26 -9.71
N GLU A 122 -7.01 7.29 -9.89
CA GLU A 122 -8.14 7.59 -9.00
C GLU A 122 -9.22 6.48 -9.07
N GLU A 123 -9.59 6.04 -10.28
CA GLU A 123 -10.55 4.94 -10.49
C GLU A 123 -10.04 3.63 -9.88
N TRP A 124 -8.75 3.30 -10.11
CA TRP A 124 -8.13 2.14 -9.48
C TRP A 124 -8.12 2.23 -7.95
N LEU A 125 -7.85 3.40 -7.38
CA LEU A 125 -7.80 3.59 -5.93
C LEU A 125 -9.18 3.37 -5.30
N GLU A 126 -10.23 3.86 -5.92
CA GLU A 126 -11.62 3.67 -5.47
C GLU A 126 -11.97 2.17 -5.43
N ASP A 127 -11.72 1.44 -6.51
CA ASP A 127 -11.93 -0.02 -6.57
C ASP A 127 -11.07 -0.77 -5.55
N TYR A 128 -9.81 -0.33 -5.37
CA TYR A 128 -8.87 -0.97 -4.47
C TYR A 128 -9.29 -0.85 -3.00
N THR A 129 -9.83 0.30 -2.60
CA THR A 129 -10.22 0.60 -1.21
C THR A 129 -11.48 -0.15 -0.79
N GLY A 130 -12.43 -0.36 -1.72
CA GLY A 130 -13.70 -1.03 -1.45
C GLY A 130 -13.59 -2.51 -1.01
N ALA A 131 -12.47 -3.17 -1.33
CA ALA A 131 -12.32 -4.62 -1.13
C ALA A 131 -11.31 -5.03 -0.05
N ARG A 132 -10.70 -4.09 0.72
CA ARG A 132 -9.53 -4.38 1.56
C ARG A 132 -9.65 -3.91 3.00
N ARG A 133 -8.77 -4.44 3.88
CA ARG A 133 -8.68 -4.04 5.30
C ARG A 133 -8.22 -2.59 5.45
N ASN A 134 -8.78 -1.85 6.40
CA ASN A 134 -8.46 -0.44 6.66
C ASN A 134 -6.96 -0.14 6.74
N SER A 135 -6.17 -0.94 7.48
CA SER A 135 -4.72 -0.71 7.60
C SER A 135 -3.93 -0.84 6.30
N THR A 136 -4.39 -1.70 5.39
CA THR A 136 -3.79 -1.83 4.04
C THR A 136 -4.22 -0.65 3.17
N VAL A 137 -5.47 -0.23 3.26
CA VAL A 137 -6.02 0.94 2.59
C VAL A 137 -5.26 2.19 3.01
N GLU A 138 -5.25 2.54 4.30
CA GLU A 138 -4.54 3.69 4.87
C GLU A 138 -3.08 3.77 4.41
N SER A 139 -2.38 2.64 4.46
CA SER A 139 -0.97 2.60 4.06
C SER A 139 -0.77 2.77 2.55
N THR A 140 -1.75 2.36 1.72
CA THR A 140 -1.73 2.54 0.28
C THR A 140 -2.09 3.98 -0.09
N GLU A 141 -3.13 4.55 0.51
CA GLU A 141 -3.54 5.94 0.35
C GLU A 141 -2.41 6.90 0.73
N TYR A 142 -1.74 6.65 1.87
CA TYR A 142 -0.56 7.42 2.26
C TYR A 142 0.52 7.43 1.17
N ARG A 143 0.82 6.25 0.57
CA ARG A 143 1.81 6.16 -0.51
C ARG A 143 1.31 6.79 -1.80
N TYR A 144 0.05 6.60 -2.12
CA TYR A 144 -0.59 7.21 -3.27
C TYR A 144 -0.45 8.74 -3.22
N LYS A 145 -0.88 9.36 -2.14
CA LYS A 145 -0.81 10.81 -1.93
C LYS A 145 0.63 11.35 -1.93
N ASN A 146 1.59 10.59 -1.37
CA ASN A 146 2.95 11.09 -1.21
C ASN A 146 3.88 10.80 -2.41
N TYR A 147 3.56 9.82 -3.24
CA TYR A 147 4.45 9.38 -4.32
C TYR A 147 3.77 9.29 -5.69
N ILE A 148 2.48 8.89 -5.76
CA ILE A 148 1.79 8.72 -7.05
C ILE A 148 1.24 10.06 -7.55
N GLU A 149 0.50 10.79 -6.72
CA GLU A 149 -0.05 12.12 -7.08
C GLU A 149 1.04 13.14 -7.39
N LYS A 150 2.22 12.99 -6.80
CA LYS A 150 3.35 13.91 -6.99
C LYS A 150 4.22 13.58 -8.22
N ALA A 151 3.91 12.51 -8.94
CA ALA A 151 4.66 12.16 -10.14
C ALA A 151 4.45 13.23 -11.24
N PRO A 152 5.52 13.70 -11.91
CA PRO A 152 5.41 14.72 -12.96
C PRO A 152 4.47 14.32 -14.10
N PHE A 153 4.30 13.03 -14.33
CA PHE A 153 3.39 12.49 -15.33
C PHE A 153 1.97 12.23 -14.83
N TYR A 154 1.61 12.67 -13.61
CA TYR A 154 0.30 12.40 -13.02
C TYR A 154 -0.87 12.85 -13.89
N THR A 155 -0.73 14.01 -14.55
CA THR A 155 -1.75 14.56 -15.46
C THR A 155 -1.51 14.20 -16.93
N LYS A 156 -0.44 13.43 -17.21
CA LYS A 156 -0.10 12.99 -18.57
C LYS A 156 -1.05 11.87 -19.00
N ARG A 157 -1.32 11.77 -20.30
CA ARG A 157 -2.08 10.64 -20.84
C ARG A 157 -1.39 9.32 -20.46
N ILE A 158 -2.17 8.33 -20.03
CA ILE A 158 -1.60 7.05 -19.56
C ILE A 158 -0.77 6.36 -20.65
N ALA A 159 -1.24 6.42 -21.90
CA ALA A 159 -0.52 5.84 -23.05
C ALA A 159 0.83 6.51 -23.35
N ASN A 160 1.07 7.71 -22.84
CA ASN A 160 2.29 8.47 -23.08
C ASN A 160 3.28 8.40 -21.91
N VAL A 161 2.91 7.73 -20.82
CA VAL A 161 3.82 7.54 -19.67
C VAL A 161 4.86 6.50 -20.04
N THR A 162 6.12 6.88 -19.90
CA THR A 162 7.25 6.06 -20.33
C THR A 162 7.87 5.27 -19.18
N LYS A 163 8.52 4.16 -19.53
CA LYS A 163 9.31 3.36 -18.60
C LYS A 163 10.39 4.18 -17.87
N LEU A 164 11.00 5.14 -18.56
CA LEU A 164 12.04 5.99 -17.98
C LEU A 164 11.47 6.91 -16.90
N GLU A 165 10.34 7.55 -17.15
CA GLU A 165 9.69 8.42 -16.16
C GLU A 165 9.34 7.67 -14.88
N ILE A 166 8.78 6.46 -14.99
CA ILE A 166 8.45 5.63 -13.82
C ILE A 166 9.71 5.23 -13.06
N ARG A 167 10.77 4.82 -13.78
CA ARG A 167 12.07 4.48 -13.19
C ARG A 167 12.65 5.66 -12.42
N ASP A 168 12.63 6.86 -13.01
CA ASP A 168 13.23 8.04 -12.41
C ASP A 168 12.49 8.47 -11.14
N GLU A 169 11.16 8.34 -11.09
CA GLU A 169 10.39 8.56 -9.85
C GLU A 169 10.76 7.53 -8.75
N LEU A 170 10.88 6.27 -9.11
CA LEU A 170 11.29 5.24 -8.16
C LEU A 170 12.72 5.48 -7.63
N ARG A 171 13.64 5.97 -8.47
CA ARG A 171 15.03 6.28 -8.09
C ARG A 171 15.12 7.40 -7.05
N LYS A 172 14.19 8.34 -7.00
CA LYS A 172 14.14 9.39 -5.97
C LYS A 172 13.99 8.84 -4.54
N ILE A 173 13.42 7.65 -4.40
CA ILE A 173 13.18 7.01 -3.11
C ILE A 173 14.07 5.78 -2.86
N ARG A 174 15.23 5.70 -3.53
CA ARG A 174 16.18 4.59 -3.42
C ARG A 174 16.70 4.34 -2.00
N ASN A 175 16.73 5.39 -1.16
CA ASN A 175 17.12 5.31 0.26
C ASN A 175 16.05 4.69 1.18
N LYS A 176 14.86 4.36 0.62
CA LYS A 176 13.74 3.74 1.35
C LYS A 176 13.28 2.45 0.63
N PRO A 177 14.05 1.35 0.70
CA PRO A 177 13.84 0.14 -0.12
C PRO A 177 12.43 -0.41 -0.05
N GLN A 178 11.89 -0.56 1.14
CA GLN A 178 10.54 -1.09 1.35
C GLN A 178 9.45 -0.17 0.76
N THR A 179 9.65 1.14 0.87
CA THR A 179 8.75 2.13 0.28
C THR A 179 8.81 2.08 -1.25
N ALA A 180 10.03 2.04 -1.82
CA ALA A 180 10.23 1.94 -3.26
C ALA A 180 9.56 0.69 -3.84
N ARG A 181 9.69 -0.46 -3.17
CA ARG A 181 9.03 -1.71 -3.58
C ARG A 181 7.50 -1.60 -3.56
N LYS A 182 6.94 -0.95 -2.54
CA LYS A 182 5.49 -0.74 -2.43
C LYS A 182 4.97 0.26 -3.46
N VAL A 183 5.69 1.36 -3.71
CA VAL A 183 5.34 2.35 -4.75
C VAL A 183 5.42 1.73 -6.14
N HIS A 184 6.46 0.93 -6.42
CA HIS A 184 6.57 0.15 -7.65
C HIS A 184 5.36 -0.78 -7.85
N SER A 185 4.94 -1.48 -6.78
CA SER A 185 3.75 -2.34 -6.82
C SER A 185 2.48 -1.54 -7.14
N ILE A 186 2.34 -0.32 -6.61
CA ILE A 186 1.18 0.55 -6.91
C ILE A 186 1.19 0.96 -8.39
N TYR A 187 2.32 1.43 -8.94
CA TYR A 187 2.41 1.72 -10.38
C TYR A 187 2.01 0.50 -11.22
N ASN A 188 2.53 -0.68 -10.85
CA ASN A 188 2.22 -1.90 -11.59
C ASN A 188 0.73 -2.27 -11.52
N MET A 189 0.07 -2.07 -10.37
CA MET A 189 -1.37 -2.30 -10.23
C MET A 189 -2.20 -1.31 -11.07
N ILE A 190 -1.85 -0.02 -11.08
CA ILE A 190 -2.54 1.00 -11.88
C ILE A 190 -2.45 0.68 -13.38
N PHE A 191 -1.24 0.35 -13.88
CA PHE A 191 -1.08 0.02 -15.30
C PHE A 191 -1.75 -1.30 -15.68
N ARG A 192 -1.73 -2.31 -14.80
CA ARG A 192 -2.49 -3.55 -15.03
C ARG A 192 -4.00 -3.31 -15.04
N TYR A 193 -4.49 -2.43 -14.18
CA TYR A 193 -5.89 -2.02 -14.19
C TYR A 193 -6.24 -1.33 -15.51
N ALA A 194 -5.42 -0.40 -15.98
CA ALA A 194 -5.61 0.27 -17.25
C ALA A 194 -5.69 -0.69 -18.44
N ILE A 195 -4.81 -1.70 -18.47
CA ILE A 195 -4.78 -2.73 -19.52
C ILE A 195 -6.02 -3.64 -19.39
N GLY A 196 -6.31 -4.13 -18.20
CA GLY A 196 -7.45 -5.02 -17.94
C GLY A 196 -8.81 -4.37 -18.22
N SER A 197 -8.93 -3.05 -17.99
CA SER A 197 -10.14 -2.27 -18.26
C SER A 197 -10.21 -1.77 -19.73
N GLY A 198 -9.23 -2.09 -20.56
CA GLY A 198 -9.20 -1.70 -21.98
C GLY A 198 -8.85 -0.23 -22.23
N TYR A 199 -8.36 0.51 -21.21
CA TYR A 199 -7.93 1.91 -21.38
C TYR A 199 -6.54 2.03 -22.01
N LEU A 200 -5.74 0.98 -21.95
CA LEU A 200 -4.39 0.93 -22.50
C LEU A 200 -4.21 -0.39 -23.26
N ASP A 201 -4.02 -0.30 -24.56
CA ASP A 201 -3.65 -1.42 -25.42
C ASP A 201 -2.15 -1.41 -25.66
N ALA A 202 -1.36 -1.80 -24.67
CA ALA A 202 0.09 -1.80 -24.70
C ALA A 202 0.68 -2.73 -23.65
N VAL A 203 1.97 -3.02 -23.77
CA VAL A 203 2.73 -3.69 -22.72
C VAL A 203 2.86 -2.75 -21.51
N ASN A 204 2.74 -3.32 -20.30
CA ASN A 204 2.90 -2.57 -19.06
C ASN A 204 4.29 -1.87 -19.02
N PRO A 205 4.34 -0.53 -18.95
CA PRO A 205 5.60 0.21 -18.99
C PRO A 205 6.37 0.18 -17.66
N VAL A 206 5.82 -0.38 -16.58
CA VAL A 206 6.52 -0.44 -15.29
C VAL A 206 7.75 -1.34 -15.42
N PRO A 207 8.97 -0.84 -15.14
CA PRO A 207 10.18 -1.65 -15.24
C PRO A 207 10.16 -2.75 -14.17
N GLU A 208 10.78 -3.89 -14.44
CA GLU A 208 11.02 -4.87 -13.38
C GLU A 208 11.84 -4.24 -12.26
N PHE A 209 11.44 -4.50 -11.01
CA PHE A 209 12.05 -3.82 -9.85
C PHE A 209 13.56 -3.99 -9.75
N ARG A 210 14.09 -5.18 -10.13
CA ARG A 210 15.54 -5.48 -10.14
C ARG A 210 16.36 -4.58 -11.08
N TYR A 211 15.72 -3.98 -12.09
CA TYR A 211 16.39 -3.08 -13.06
C TYR A 211 16.13 -1.59 -12.77
N VAL A 212 15.39 -1.27 -11.72
CA VAL A 212 15.14 0.12 -11.33
C VAL A 212 16.40 0.76 -10.75
N PHE A 213 17.18 0.00 -9.99
CA PHE A 213 18.37 0.47 -9.27
C PHE A 213 19.63 -0.21 -9.81
N ASP A 214 20.72 0.54 -9.84
CA ASP A 214 22.01 0.07 -10.39
C ASP A 214 22.66 -1.02 -9.49
N LYS A 215 22.26 -1.06 -8.21
CA LYS A 215 22.69 -2.09 -7.26
C LYS A 215 21.46 -2.71 -6.58
N PRO A 216 21.52 -4.01 -6.25
CA PRO A 216 20.47 -4.63 -5.45
C PRO A 216 20.23 -3.84 -4.17
N MET A 217 18.97 -3.62 -3.85
CA MET A 217 18.59 -3.00 -2.56
C MET A 217 18.57 -4.12 -1.51
N ASN A 218 19.53 -4.08 -0.59
CA ASN A 218 19.57 -5.01 0.53
C ASN A 218 18.40 -4.69 1.49
N GLU A 219 17.57 -5.67 1.74
CA GLU A 219 16.59 -5.60 2.80
C GLU A 219 17.25 -6.06 4.09
N THR A 220 17.26 -5.21 5.10
CA THR A 220 17.68 -5.62 6.43
C THR A 220 16.57 -6.49 7.03
N PRO A 221 16.83 -7.77 7.34
CA PRO A 221 15.87 -8.59 8.06
C PRO A 221 15.47 -7.93 9.38
N ARG A 222 14.32 -8.28 9.91
CA ARG A 222 13.91 -7.82 11.25
C ARG A 222 14.87 -8.41 12.27
N ALA A 223 15.45 -7.55 13.09
CA ALA A 223 16.42 -7.98 14.07
C ALA A 223 15.83 -8.96 15.07
N ALA A 224 16.57 -10.03 15.35
CA ALA A 224 16.24 -11.08 16.29
C ALA A 224 17.53 -11.73 16.77
N VAL A 225 17.67 -11.93 18.08
CA VAL A 225 18.80 -12.65 18.68
C VAL A 225 18.53 -14.15 18.57
N THR A 226 18.97 -14.76 17.49
CA THR A 226 18.77 -16.18 17.17
C THR A 226 20.02 -17.03 17.29
N ASP A 227 21.15 -16.40 17.58
CA ASP A 227 22.49 -16.98 17.61
C ASP A 227 23.07 -17.10 19.04
N ASP A 228 22.43 -16.47 20.02
CA ASP A 228 22.92 -16.39 21.40
C ASP A 228 21.75 -16.48 22.42
N PRO A 229 21.51 -17.66 23.00
CA PRO A 229 20.51 -17.87 24.04
C PRO A 229 20.71 -16.98 25.28
N GLY A 230 21.97 -16.72 25.68
CA GLY A 230 22.27 -15.88 26.85
C GLY A 230 21.86 -14.42 26.62
N ARG A 231 22.15 -13.86 25.44
CA ARG A 231 21.66 -12.53 25.06
C ARG A 231 20.14 -12.48 24.98
N PHE A 232 19.50 -13.51 24.45
CA PHE A 232 18.04 -13.61 24.45
C PHE A 232 17.50 -13.61 25.89
N GLY A 233 18.09 -14.42 26.80
CA GLY A 233 17.78 -14.45 28.24
C GLY A 233 17.87 -13.08 28.89
N ASN A 234 18.96 -12.33 28.64
CA ASN A 234 19.14 -10.95 29.12
C ASN A 234 18.05 -9.99 28.63
N ILE A 235 17.62 -10.10 27.38
CA ILE A 235 16.52 -9.29 26.84
C ILE A 235 15.23 -9.62 27.59
N VAL A 236 14.90 -10.89 27.75
CA VAL A 236 13.69 -11.32 28.46
C VAL A 236 13.74 -10.95 29.93
N LEU A 237 14.90 -11.04 30.58
CA LEU A 237 15.11 -10.61 31.97
C LEU A 237 14.77 -9.10 32.15
N ARG A 238 15.30 -8.22 31.31
CA ARG A 238 14.96 -6.78 31.33
C ARG A 238 13.47 -6.53 31.15
N VAL A 239 12.83 -7.25 30.23
CA VAL A 239 11.38 -7.19 30.02
C VAL A 239 10.62 -7.65 31.25
N ARG A 240 11.03 -8.78 31.87
CA ARG A 240 10.44 -9.33 33.10
C ARG A 240 10.56 -8.37 34.28
N THR A 241 11.75 -7.82 34.50
CA THR A 241 12.00 -6.84 35.59
C THR A 241 11.11 -5.62 35.43
N GLN A 242 11.00 -5.07 34.20
CA GLN A 242 10.09 -3.95 33.93
C GLN A 242 8.62 -4.35 34.10
N TYR A 243 8.24 -5.57 33.75
CA TYR A 243 6.87 -6.06 33.96
C TYR A 243 6.50 -6.11 35.44
N GLU A 244 7.43 -6.45 36.34
CA GLU A 244 7.16 -6.49 37.79
C GLU A 244 6.81 -5.10 38.36
N THR A 245 7.24 -4.02 37.73
CA THR A 245 6.85 -2.64 38.12
C THR A 245 5.42 -2.27 37.73
N GLY A 246 4.68 -3.17 37.07
CA GLY A 246 3.31 -2.92 36.62
C GLY A 246 3.21 -2.39 35.18
N ASP A 247 4.32 -2.37 34.44
CA ASP A 247 4.34 -1.89 33.06
C ASP A 247 3.60 -2.82 32.09
N ASN A 248 2.51 -2.32 31.55
CA ASN A 248 1.62 -3.07 30.65
C ASN A 248 2.28 -3.34 29.28
N GLY A 249 3.15 -2.43 28.80
CA GLY A 249 3.92 -2.63 27.57
C GLY A 249 4.97 -3.72 27.70
N ALA A 250 5.62 -3.81 28.85
CA ALA A 250 6.52 -4.92 29.18
C ALA A 250 5.75 -6.23 29.30
N GLY A 251 4.51 -6.23 29.84
CA GLY A 251 3.63 -7.39 29.86
C GLY A 251 3.32 -7.93 28.46
N LEU A 252 3.06 -7.05 27.48
CA LEU A 252 2.90 -7.42 26.09
C LEU A 252 4.16 -8.07 25.50
N LEU A 253 5.34 -7.50 25.78
CA LEU A 253 6.62 -8.07 25.30
C LEU A 253 6.90 -9.44 25.92
N LEU A 254 6.62 -9.59 27.21
CA LEU A 254 6.78 -10.88 27.90
C LEU A 254 5.82 -11.95 27.35
N PHE A 255 4.59 -11.56 27.05
CA PHE A 255 3.65 -12.42 26.33
C PHE A 255 4.18 -12.82 24.95
N LEU A 256 4.78 -11.89 24.22
CA LEU A 256 5.41 -12.17 22.90
C LEU A 256 6.60 -13.13 23.03
N ALA A 257 7.38 -13.04 24.09
CA ALA A 257 8.49 -13.96 24.34
C ALA A 257 7.98 -15.39 24.59
N TYR A 258 6.92 -15.58 25.36
CA TYR A 258 6.37 -16.90 25.65
C TYR A 258 5.48 -17.48 24.54
N CYS A 259 4.66 -16.65 23.88
CA CYS A 259 3.67 -17.12 22.91
C CYS A 259 4.08 -16.96 21.45
N PHE A 260 5.11 -16.14 21.17
CA PHE A 260 5.64 -15.80 19.84
C PHE A 260 4.58 -15.56 18.74
N THR A 261 3.41 -15.01 19.14
CA THR A 261 2.38 -14.54 18.22
C THR A 261 2.83 -13.33 17.44
N ARG A 262 2.09 -12.93 16.39
CA ARG A 262 2.40 -11.65 15.74
C ARG A 262 2.11 -10.49 16.71
N PRO A 263 2.97 -9.46 16.78
CA PRO A 263 2.77 -8.33 17.71
C PRO A 263 1.41 -7.65 17.57
N GLY A 264 0.87 -7.56 16.34
CA GLY A 264 -0.47 -7.02 16.09
C GLY A 264 -1.59 -7.90 16.67
N GLU A 265 -1.43 -9.22 16.63
CA GLU A 265 -2.39 -10.17 17.22
C GLU A 265 -2.36 -10.08 18.76
N ALA A 266 -1.18 -10.10 19.37
CA ALA A 266 -1.02 -9.98 20.83
C ALA A 266 -1.56 -8.64 21.37
N ARG A 267 -1.28 -7.53 20.70
CA ARG A 267 -1.74 -6.20 21.07
C ARG A 267 -3.25 -6.06 21.10
N LEU A 268 -3.94 -6.80 20.22
CA LEU A 268 -5.39 -6.75 20.08
C LEU A 268 -6.13 -7.83 20.90
N LEU A 269 -5.41 -8.59 21.74
CA LEU A 269 -6.04 -9.57 22.62
C LEU A 269 -7.00 -8.92 23.60
N GLN A 270 -8.19 -9.51 23.70
CA GLN A 270 -9.23 -9.14 24.63
C GLN A 270 -9.51 -10.30 25.57
N TRP A 271 -10.12 -10.04 26.73
CA TRP A 271 -10.34 -11.07 27.73
C TRP A 271 -11.26 -12.20 27.25
N HIS A 272 -12.20 -11.96 26.36
CA HIS A 272 -13.04 -13.01 25.77
C HIS A 272 -12.25 -14.02 24.91
N ASN A 273 -11.04 -13.69 24.48
CA ASN A 273 -10.17 -14.62 23.75
C ASN A 273 -9.59 -15.70 24.67
N VAL A 274 -9.53 -15.47 25.98
CA VAL A 274 -8.90 -16.39 26.96
C VAL A 274 -9.93 -17.43 27.43
N ILE A 275 -9.72 -18.67 27.07
CA ILE A 275 -10.59 -19.80 27.47
C ILE A 275 -9.87 -20.56 28.55
N TRP A 276 -10.06 -20.11 29.80
CA TRP A 276 -9.38 -20.63 30.98
C TRP A 276 -9.59 -22.13 31.17
N LYS A 277 -10.83 -22.62 30.98
CA LYS A 277 -11.19 -24.04 31.14
C LYS A 277 -10.36 -24.96 30.24
N ASP A 278 -10.05 -24.52 29.03
CA ASP A 278 -9.32 -25.31 28.02
C ASP A 278 -7.80 -25.07 28.10
N GLY A 279 -7.36 -24.03 28.82
CA GLY A 279 -5.98 -23.60 28.88
C GLY A 279 -5.48 -23.06 27.53
N VAL A 280 -6.31 -22.29 26.82
CA VAL A 280 -5.97 -21.76 25.49
C VAL A 280 -6.45 -20.32 25.28
N ILE A 281 -5.81 -19.63 24.36
CA ILE A 281 -6.30 -18.38 23.79
C ILE A 281 -6.80 -18.66 22.37
N LYS A 282 -8.00 -18.19 22.04
CA LYS A 282 -8.62 -18.39 20.72
C LYS A 282 -8.75 -17.06 19.99
N LEU A 283 -8.13 -16.97 18.81
CA LEU A 283 -8.29 -15.87 17.87
C LEU A 283 -9.16 -16.31 16.70
N LEU A 284 -10.16 -15.50 16.38
CA LEU A 284 -11.00 -15.70 15.20
C LEU A 284 -10.24 -15.32 13.93
N ALA A 285 -10.72 -15.77 12.78
CA ALA A 285 -10.10 -15.49 11.47
C ALA A 285 -9.90 -13.98 11.21
N GLU A 286 -10.87 -13.15 11.62
CA GLU A 286 -10.82 -11.70 11.45
C GLU A 286 -9.70 -11.05 12.28
N GLN A 287 -9.33 -11.66 13.38
CA GLN A 287 -8.31 -11.18 14.32
C GLN A 287 -6.89 -11.56 13.88
N THR A 288 -6.73 -12.49 12.94
CA THR A 288 -5.44 -12.97 12.46
C THR A 288 -5.08 -12.34 11.11
N LYS A 289 -3.78 -12.23 10.83
CA LYS A 289 -3.30 -11.73 9.54
C LYS A 289 -3.60 -12.68 8.38
N THR A 290 -3.56 -13.98 8.65
CA THR A 290 -3.75 -15.03 7.65
C THR A 290 -5.22 -15.27 7.30
N LYS A 291 -6.14 -14.67 8.04
CA LYS A 291 -7.59 -14.97 7.99
C LYS A 291 -7.93 -16.45 8.35
N GLU A 292 -7.04 -17.11 9.05
CA GLU A 292 -7.26 -18.43 9.62
C GLU A 292 -7.35 -18.32 11.15
N PRO A 293 -8.28 -19.01 11.81
CA PRO A 293 -8.36 -18.97 13.26
C PRO A 293 -7.08 -19.56 13.89
N LEU A 294 -6.69 -19.04 15.05
CA LEU A 294 -5.52 -19.51 15.77
C LEU A 294 -5.88 -19.88 17.20
N ILE A 295 -5.50 -21.08 17.61
CA ILE A 295 -5.55 -21.54 18.99
C ILE A 295 -4.13 -21.49 19.55
N ILE A 296 -3.91 -20.77 20.64
CA ILE A 296 -2.63 -20.63 21.32
C ILE A 296 -2.72 -21.36 22.65
N PRO A 297 -2.03 -22.49 22.85
CA PRO A 297 -1.94 -23.11 24.16
C PRO A 297 -1.25 -22.19 25.17
N MET A 298 -1.79 -22.11 26.37
CA MET A 298 -1.19 -21.34 27.47
C MET A 298 -0.28 -22.24 28.29
N SER A 299 1.01 -21.94 28.32
CA SER A 299 1.91 -22.51 29.35
C SER A 299 1.58 -21.96 30.71
N ARG A 300 2.11 -22.58 31.78
CA ARG A 300 1.96 -22.10 33.17
C ARG A 300 2.37 -20.61 33.30
N GLN A 301 3.49 -20.22 32.70
CA GLN A 301 3.99 -18.85 32.73
C GLN A 301 3.03 -17.86 32.07
N VAL A 302 2.39 -18.26 30.98
CA VAL A 302 1.38 -17.42 30.32
C VAL A 302 0.12 -17.28 31.16
N GLN A 303 -0.31 -18.35 31.81
CA GLN A 303 -1.47 -18.31 32.73
C GLN A 303 -1.18 -17.36 33.90
N GLU A 304 -0.03 -17.50 34.56
CA GLU A 304 0.41 -16.62 35.65
C GLU A 304 0.49 -15.15 35.19
N LEU A 305 1.04 -14.89 34.01
CA LEU A 305 1.12 -13.54 33.43
C LEU A 305 -0.28 -12.94 33.27
N LEU A 306 -1.22 -13.68 32.68
CA LEU A 306 -2.58 -13.23 32.45
C LEU A 306 -3.35 -13.04 33.77
N GLU A 307 -3.17 -13.93 34.78
CA GLU A 307 -3.72 -13.75 36.09
C GLU A 307 -3.21 -12.50 36.80
N ARG A 308 -1.91 -12.24 36.73
CA ARG A 308 -1.32 -11.00 37.23
C ARG A 308 -1.88 -9.77 36.53
N GLN A 309 -2.02 -9.80 35.20
CA GLN A 309 -2.68 -8.73 34.43
C GLN A 309 -4.11 -8.50 34.92
N LYS A 310 -4.84 -9.55 35.23
CA LYS A 310 -6.20 -9.50 35.82
C LYS A 310 -6.20 -8.86 37.20
N LYS A 311 -5.29 -9.28 38.07
CA LYS A 311 -5.19 -8.78 39.46
C LYS A 311 -4.77 -7.29 39.55
N ARG A 312 -3.97 -6.82 38.57
CA ARG A 312 -3.52 -5.41 38.51
C ARG A 312 -4.62 -4.42 38.09
N ARG A 313 -5.78 -4.95 37.68
CA ARG A 313 -6.93 -4.11 37.33
C ARG A 313 -7.64 -3.60 38.58
N SER A 314 -7.78 -2.27 38.66
CA SER A 314 -8.56 -1.63 39.74
C SER A 314 -10.05 -1.57 39.45
N THR A 315 -10.46 -1.88 38.23
CA THR A 315 -11.85 -1.85 37.78
C THR A 315 -12.32 -3.22 37.31
N SER A 316 -13.63 -3.43 37.28
CA SER A 316 -14.25 -4.65 36.71
C SER A 316 -13.73 -4.84 35.26
N ILE A 317 -13.46 -6.10 34.93
CA ILE A 317 -12.98 -6.52 33.61
C ILE A 317 -14.19 -6.90 32.77
N LEU A 318 -14.30 -6.25 31.62
CA LEU A 318 -15.30 -6.62 30.62
C LEU A 318 -14.69 -7.57 29.57
N PRO A 319 -15.49 -8.45 28.97
CA PRO A 319 -15.01 -9.40 27.96
C PRO A 319 -14.26 -8.76 26.80
N ASN A 320 -14.68 -7.56 26.39
CA ASN A 320 -14.12 -6.81 25.28
C ASN A 320 -13.01 -5.83 25.68
N ASP A 321 -12.59 -5.81 26.96
CA ASP A 321 -11.43 -5.04 27.38
C ASP A 321 -10.15 -5.69 26.85
N TYR A 322 -9.20 -4.85 26.41
CA TYR A 322 -7.89 -5.33 25.97
C TYR A 322 -7.06 -5.79 27.17
N ILE A 323 -6.37 -6.92 27.01
CA ILE A 323 -5.44 -7.46 28.01
C ILE A 323 -4.25 -6.52 28.18
N PHE A 324 -3.65 -6.13 27.04
CA PHE A 324 -2.55 -5.18 26.96
C PHE A 324 -3.07 -3.86 26.40
N PHE A 325 -3.57 -3.02 27.25
CA PHE A 325 -4.23 -1.78 26.90
C PHE A 325 -3.34 -0.54 26.96
N SER A 326 -3.77 0.53 26.33
CA SER A 326 -3.11 1.83 26.42
C SER A 326 -3.22 2.40 27.82
N SER A 327 -2.10 2.57 28.52
CA SER A 327 -2.06 3.16 29.88
C SER A 327 -2.65 4.57 29.94
N GLN A 328 -2.59 5.33 28.86
CA GLN A 328 -3.14 6.69 28.76
C GLN A 328 -4.65 6.72 28.51
N ARG A 329 -5.18 5.75 27.74
CA ARG A 329 -6.57 5.75 27.24
C ARG A 329 -7.47 4.75 27.95
N GLY A 330 -6.88 3.84 28.72
CA GLY A 330 -7.58 2.82 29.49
C GLY A 330 -7.92 1.55 28.70
N PRO A 331 -8.59 0.59 29.36
CA PRO A 331 -8.75 -0.80 28.90
C PRO A 331 -9.56 -1.00 27.62
N LYS A 332 -10.40 -0.03 27.27
CA LYS A 332 -11.20 -0.06 26.03
C LYS A 332 -10.35 0.23 24.78
N TYR A 333 -9.08 0.57 24.96
CA TYR A 333 -8.21 0.98 23.86
C TYR A 333 -6.94 0.14 23.83
N ALA A 334 -6.71 -0.52 22.70
CA ALA A 334 -5.45 -1.22 22.47
C ALA A 334 -4.25 -0.28 22.50
N MET A 335 -3.08 -0.81 22.83
CA MET A 335 -1.81 -0.09 22.62
C MET A 335 -1.59 0.25 21.15
N SER A 336 -0.80 1.28 20.86
CA SER A 336 -0.40 1.61 19.48
C SER A 336 0.49 0.52 18.87
N ASP A 337 0.52 0.43 17.54
CA ASP A 337 1.41 -0.52 16.82
C ASP A 337 2.90 -0.26 17.10
N ALA A 338 3.26 0.98 17.40
CA ALA A 338 4.64 1.36 17.70
C ALA A 338 5.06 0.96 19.12
N MET A 339 4.12 0.73 20.05
CA MET A 339 4.41 0.53 21.47
C MET A 339 5.42 -0.61 21.73
N PRO A 340 5.30 -1.81 21.16
CA PRO A 340 6.26 -2.88 21.44
C PRO A 340 7.70 -2.50 21.06
N THR A 341 7.88 -1.82 19.92
CA THR A 341 9.19 -1.33 19.48
C THR A 341 9.72 -0.20 20.36
N CYS A 342 8.86 0.74 20.73
CA CYS A 342 9.23 1.85 21.63
C CYS A 342 9.62 1.29 23.00
N LYS A 343 8.92 0.29 23.52
CA LYS A 343 9.21 -0.31 24.81
C LYS A 343 10.57 -1.02 24.81
N LEU A 344 10.91 -1.80 23.79
CA LEU A 344 12.25 -2.40 23.66
C LEU A 344 13.33 -1.32 23.69
N THR A 345 13.15 -0.24 22.95
CA THR A 345 14.11 0.88 22.94
C THR A 345 14.24 1.54 24.33
N GLN A 346 13.12 1.74 25.05
CA GLN A 346 13.11 2.28 26.43
C GLN A 346 13.86 1.38 27.43
N LEU A 347 13.81 0.05 27.19
CA LEU A 347 14.55 -0.94 27.98
C LEU A 347 16.04 -1.03 27.59
N GLY A 348 16.53 -0.13 26.73
CA GLY A 348 17.93 -0.14 26.27
C GLY A 348 18.24 -1.26 25.28
N ILE A 349 17.22 -1.84 24.62
CA ILE A 349 17.40 -2.90 23.61
C ILE A 349 17.34 -2.23 22.24
N PRO A 350 18.47 -2.18 21.50
CA PRO A 350 18.55 -1.52 20.20
C PRO A 350 17.64 -2.20 19.16
N ARG A 351 17.07 -1.40 18.26
CA ARG A 351 16.25 -1.92 17.14
C ARG A 351 17.04 -2.84 16.20
N ALA A 352 18.36 -2.68 16.15
CA ALA A 352 19.25 -3.52 15.36
C ALA A 352 19.53 -4.88 16.04
N GLU A 353 19.26 -5.01 17.34
CA GLU A 353 19.45 -6.22 18.12
C GLU A 353 18.19 -7.07 18.18
N GLN A 354 17.08 -6.49 18.64
CA GLN A 354 15.83 -7.20 18.80
C GLN A 354 14.63 -6.34 18.38
N SER A 355 13.73 -6.93 17.63
CA SER A 355 12.42 -6.37 17.33
C SER A 355 11.32 -7.15 18.03
N ALA A 356 10.15 -6.54 18.23
CA ALA A 356 9.00 -7.27 18.78
C ALA A 356 8.57 -8.48 17.91
N HIS A 357 8.78 -8.39 16.60
CA HIS A 357 8.56 -9.53 15.71
C HIS A 357 9.70 -10.57 15.79
N GLY A 358 10.88 -10.14 16.21
CA GLY A 358 12.05 -10.98 16.38
C GLY A 358 11.83 -12.12 17.40
N PHE A 359 10.98 -11.95 18.41
CA PHE A 359 10.61 -13.04 19.34
C PHE A 359 10.07 -14.27 18.61
N ARG A 360 9.38 -14.10 17.49
CA ARG A 360 8.94 -15.24 16.66
C ARG A 360 10.09 -15.93 15.95
N SER A 361 11.07 -15.16 15.48
CA SER A 361 12.27 -15.72 14.85
C SER A 361 13.11 -16.46 15.89
N CYS A 362 13.27 -15.90 17.10
CA CYS A 362 13.94 -16.56 18.21
C CYS A 362 13.26 -17.90 18.56
N ALA A 363 11.94 -17.89 18.78
CA ALA A 363 11.19 -19.09 19.08
C ALA A 363 11.28 -20.13 17.95
N SER A 364 11.15 -19.69 16.70
CA SER A 364 11.27 -20.56 15.53
C SER A 364 12.62 -21.26 15.43
N THR A 365 13.71 -20.53 15.73
CA THR A 365 15.08 -21.09 15.72
C THR A 365 15.32 -21.97 16.94
N TYR A 366 15.10 -21.45 18.13
CA TYR A 366 15.48 -22.16 19.36
C TYR A 366 14.61 -23.39 19.67
N LEU A 367 13.33 -23.39 19.27
CA LEU A 367 12.51 -24.61 19.36
C LEU A 367 13.09 -25.76 18.55
N ARG A 368 13.65 -25.48 17.38
CA ARG A 368 14.27 -26.49 16.51
C ARG A 368 15.65 -26.89 17.00
N GLU A 369 16.49 -25.91 17.31
CA GLU A 369 17.91 -26.17 17.61
C GLU A 369 18.14 -26.73 19.01
N TYR A 370 17.40 -26.25 20.01
CA TYR A 370 17.62 -26.62 21.41
C TYR A 370 16.58 -27.55 21.99
N LEU A 371 15.35 -27.55 21.43
CA LEU A 371 14.25 -28.34 21.95
C LEU A 371 13.81 -29.48 21.01
N ASN A 372 14.46 -29.62 19.86
CA ASN A 372 14.14 -30.63 18.83
C ASN A 372 12.64 -30.71 18.51
N ALA A 373 11.94 -29.58 18.49
CA ALA A 373 10.51 -29.51 18.26
C ALA A 373 10.15 -29.90 16.81
N ASP A 374 9.06 -30.62 16.64
CA ASP A 374 8.55 -31.00 15.31
C ASP A 374 8.22 -29.76 14.49
N ASP A 375 8.76 -29.67 13.28
CA ASP A 375 8.60 -28.53 12.37
C ASP A 375 7.15 -28.18 12.10
N ASN A 376 6.26 -29.16 11.95
CA ASN A 376 4.86 -28.92 11.70
C ASN A 376 4.19 -28.29 12.92
N LEU A 377 4.57 -28.67 14.15
CA LEU A 377 4.00 -28.07 15.37
C LEU A 377 4.45 -26.61 15.48
N VAL A 378 5.72 -26.32 15.18
CA VAL A 378 6.26 -24.95 15.17
C VAL A 378 5.52 -24.10 14.13
N GLU A 379 5.41 -24.59 12.89
CA GLU A 379 4.73 -23.86 11.80
C GLU A 379 3.23 -23.64 12.10
N MET A 380 2.54 -24.65 12.69
CA MET A 380 1.17 -24.50 13.15
C MET A 380 1.03 -23.42 14.24
N GLN A 381 1.95 -23.39 15.20
CA GLN A 381 1.96 -22.39 16.26
C GLN A 381 2.26 -20.99 15.73
N LEU A 382 3.12 -20.88 14.73
CA LEU A 382 3.40 -19.64 14.00
C LEU A 382 2.20 -19.19 13.12
N ASN A 383 1.15 -19.99 12.99
CA ASN A 383 0.05 -19.74 12.07
C ASN A 383 0.57 -19.46 10.65
N HIS A 384 1.50 -20.27 10.19
CA HIS A 384 1.95 -20.30 8.81
C HIS A 384 1.11 -21.29 8.01
N VAL A 385 0.98 -21.02 6.71
CA VAL A 385 0.26 -21.89 5.80
C VAL A 385 1.12 -23.12 5.50
N ILE A 386 0.72 -24.30 6.01
CA ILE A 386 1.44 -25.56 5.80
C ILE A 386 0.76 -26.34 4.67
N GLY A 387 1.57 -26.82 3.71
CA GLY A 387 1.12 -27.69 2.63
C GLY A 387 0.31 -26.98 1.52
N THR A 388 -0.17 -27.76 0.56
CA THR A 388 -1.00 -27.29 -0.54
C THR A 388 -2.42 -26.97 -0.08
N GLU A 389 -3.17 -26.20 -0.86
CA GLU A 389 -4.57 -25.87 -0.57
C GLU A 389 -5.44 -27.14 -0.40
N VAL A 390 -5.18 -28.17 -1.18
CA VAL A 390 -5.85 -29.48 -1.11
C VAL A 390 -5.53 -30.18 0.21
N ALA A 391 -4.26 -30.23 0.63
CA ALA A 391 -3.86 -30.87 1.88
C ALA A 391 -4.51 -30.21 3.13
N ARG A 392 -4.75 -28.90 3.09
CA ARG A 392 -5.42 -28.16 4.19
C ARG A 392 -6.89 -28.49 4.34
N ILE A 393 -7.60 -28.76 3.25
CA ILE A 393 -9.01 -29.14 3.27
C ILE A 393 -9.20 -30.47 4.04
N TYR A 394 -8.25 -31.40 3.92
CA TYR A 394 -8.31 -32.73 4.53
C TYR A 394 -7.68 -32.78 5.94
N ASN A 395 -6.71 -31.94 6.26
CA ASN A 395 -6.01 -31.99 7.56
C ASN A 395 -6.52 -30.91 8.52
N LYS A 396 -7.62 -31.20 9.21
CA LYS A 396 -8.21 -30.32 10.23
C LYS A 396 -7.64 -30.58 11.64
N SER A 397 -6.62 -31.41 11.78
CA SER A 397 -6.01 -31.71 13.08
C SER A 397 -5.32 -30.48 13.65
N THR A 398 -5.68 -30.08 14.85
CA THR A 398 -5.04 -28.96 15.56
C THR A 398 -3.79 -29.38 16.34
N LYS A 399 -3.52 -30.68 16.46
CA LYS A 399 -2.46 -31.29 17.30
C LYS A 399 -2.32 -30.58 18.66
N LEU A 400 -3.47 -30.23 19.28
CA LEU A 400 -3.52 -29.32 20.41
C LEU A 400 -2.71 -29.84 21.61
N GLN A 401 -2.78 -31.13 21.90
CA GLN A 401 -2.06 -31.72 23.05
C GLN A 401 -0.54 -31.60 22.84
N GLN A 402 -0.04 -32.01 21.67
CA GLN A 402 1.38 -31.90 21.34
C GLN A 402 1.88 -30.44 21.36
N ARG A 403 1.04 -29.50 20.89
CA ARG A 403 1.35 -28.07 20.96
C ARG A 403 1.33 -27.54 22.39
N LYS A 404 0.48 -28.06 23.29
CA LYS A 404 0.53 -27.72 24.73
C LYS A 404 1.89 -28.11 25.34
N GLU A 405 2.35 -29.30 25.04
CA GLU A 405 3.64 -29.82 25.53
C GLU A 405 4.81 -28.98 24.98
N MET A 406 4.83 -28.73 23.69
CA MET A 406 5.82 -27.87 23.05
C MET A 406 5.85 -26.46 23.65
N MET A 407 4.68 -25.84 23.85
CA MET A 407 4.57 -24.49 24.42
C MET A 407 5.02 -24.43 25.89
N GLN A 408 4.80 -25.49 26.64
CA GLN A 408 5.30 -25.58 28.02
C GLN A 408 6.81 -25.73 28.02
N SER A 409 7.36 -26.64 27.23
CA SER A 409 8.81 -26.83 27.09
C SER A 409 9.51 -25.54 26.63
N TRP A 410 8.91 -24.80 25.69
CA TRP A 410 9.41 -23.50 25.29
C TRP A 410 9.46 -22.50 26.43
N ALA A 411 8.37 -22.37 27.19
CA ALA A 411 8.28 -21.40 28.28
C ALA A 411 9.25 -21.74 29.42
N ASP A 412 9.45 -23.01 29.72
CA ASP A 412 10.42 -23.47 30.72
C ASP A 412 11.85 -23.20 30.25
N TRP A 413 12.16 -23.41 28.96
CA TRP A 413 13.45 -23.07 28.38
C TRP A 413 13.73 -21.55 28.44
N VAL A 414 12.75 -20.72 28.15
CA VAL A 414 12.86 -19.24 28.29
C VAL A 414 13.21 -18.87 29.74
N ASP A 415 12.52 -19.48 30.74
CA ASP A 415 12.81 -19.23 32.15
C ASP A 415 14.24 -19.65 32.54
N ILE A 416 14.73 -20.77 32.01
CA ILE A 416 16.13 -21.18 32.21
C ILE A 416 17.09 -20.11 31.68
N GLN A 417 16.86 -19.58 30.45
CA GLN A 417 17.74 -18.53 29.92
C GLN A 417 17.68 -17.25 30.74
N VAL A 418 16.51 -16.89 31.27
CA VAL A 418 16.35 -15.71 32.14
C VAL A 418 17.11 -15.92 33.48
N ASN A 419 17.04 -17.10 34.08
CA ASN A 419 17.73 -17.40 35.33
C ASN A 419 19.24 -17.41 35.12
N ASN A 420 19.76 -18.03 34.04
CA ASN A 420 21.18 -17.97 33.69
C ASN A 420 21.70 -16.54 33.50
N ALA A 421 20.86 -15.67 32.92
CA ALA A 421 21.18 -14.26 32.76
C ALA A 421 21.20 -13.52 34.10
N LEU A 422 20.31 -13.86 35.04
CA LEU A 422 20.27 -13.29 36.39
C LEU A 422 21.53 -13.70 37.18
N ASP A 423 21.84 -15.01 37.20
CA ASP A 423 23.02 -15.55 37.87
C ASP A 423 24.32 -14.90 37.38
N SER A 424 24.38 -14.60 36.08
CA SER A 424 25.53 -13.93 35.45
C SER A 424 25.67 -12.45 35.83
N LEU A 425 24.62 -11.81 36.39
CA LEU A 425 24.69 -10.44 36.90
C LEU A 425 25.05 -10.39 38.37
N GLU A 426 24.87 -11.49 39.10
CA GLU A 426 25.18 -11.59 40.53
C GLU A 426 26.62 -12.13 40.77
N ALA A 427 27.25 -12.73 39.76
CA ALA A 427 28.64 -13.20 39.76
C ALA A 427 29.62 -12.11 39.36
#